data_0e22f397d72ce8911800faf0644aa558
#
_entry.id   0e22f397d72ce8911800faf0644aa558
#
_cell.length_a   1.000
_cell.length_b   1.000
_cell.length_c   1.000
_cell.angle_alpha   90.00
_cell.angle_beta   90.00
_cell.angle_gamma   90.00
#
_symmetry.space_group_name_H-M   'P 1'
#
loop_
_entity.id
_entity.type
_entity.pdbx_description
1 polymer ?
#
loop_
_entity_poly.entity_id
_entity_poly.type
_entity_poly.pdbx_seq_one_letter_code
_entity_poly.pdbx_strand_id
1 'polypeptide(L)'
;MLSRVRSIIVAIILATVCPCYAQGSESPPGVSQDDLRAIARSLGFLDSLPREGAIVIGVVYAPGDEANASRTANELNALDGPNSTRFKARSVPVGALSQTQDHFDALLLESGACTDPVMARAIIDAVRRRHIVSIASNPACLETSCCVLMVHSDSKVEIVLDTALANDAGAHFSPVFAMMVKRK
;
A
#
# COMPACT_ATOMS: atom_id res chain seq x y z
N MET A 1 -85.38 -1.20 -24.28
CA MET A 1 -84.71 -1.94 -23.21
C MET A 1 -83.23 -1.82 -23.47
N LEU A 2 -82.55 -0.90 -22.71
CA LEU A 2 -81.13 -0.60 -22.90
C LEU A 2 -80.27 -1.42 -21.91
N SER A 3 -79.42 -2.28 -22.48
CA SER A 3 -78.42 -2.99 -21.75
C SER A 3 -77.15 -2.10 -21.64
N ARG A 4 -76.73 -1.76 -20.42
CA ARG A 4 -75.50 -1.01 -20.14
C ARG A 4 -74.34 -1.98 -20.03
N VAL A 5 -73.42 -1.88 -21.01
CA VAL A 5 -72.08 -2.54 -20.91
C VAL A 5 -71.17 -1.63 -20.14
N ARG A 6 -70.71 -2.10 -18.96
CA ARG A 6 -69.67 -1.44 -18.15
C ARG A 6 -68.31 -1.95 -18.61
N SER A 7 -67.55 -1.07 -19.26
CA SER A 7 -66.13 -1.31 -19.55
C SER A 7 -65.31 -1.10 -18.26
N ILE A 8 -64.68 -2.18 -17.82
CA ILE A 8 -63.68 -2.15 -16.74
C ILE A 8 -62.34 -1.94 -17.43
N ILE A 9 -61.76 -0.77 -17.23
CA ILE A 9 -60.39 -0.46 -17.62
C ILE A 9 -59.46 -0.94 -16.49
N VAL A 10 -58.74 -2.02 -16.76
CA VAL A 10 -57.68 -2.50 -15.84
C VAL A 10 -56.39 -1.76 -16.19
N ALA A 11 -56.01 -0.80 -15.37
CA ALA A 11 -54.73 -0.10 -15.49
C ALA A 11 -53.62 -1.02 -14.93
N ILE A 12 -52.81 -1.58 -15.81
CA ILE A 12 -51.59 -2.32 -15.44
C ILE A 12 -50.49 -1.29 -15.19
N ILE A 13 -50.16 -1.07 -13.91
CA ILE A 13 -49.01 -0.27 -13.49
C ILE A 13 -47.76 -1.18 -13.60
N LEU A 14 -46.99 -1.02 -14.68
CA LEU A 14 -45.64 -1.58 -14.79
C LEU A 14 -44.73 -0.82 -13.83
N ALA A 15 -44.46 -1.37 -12.67
CA ALA A 15 -43.38 -0.91 -11.79
C ALA A 15 -42.05 -1.33 -12.43
N THR A 16 -41.40 -0.38 -13.11
CA THR A 16 -39.98 -0.52 -13.54
C THR A 16 -39.08 -0.51 -12.34
N VAL A 17 -38.69 -1.71 -11.84
CA VAL A 17 -37.65 -1.87 -10.86
C VAL A 17 -36.33 -1.57 -11.57
N CYS A 18 -35.79 -0.38 -11.31
CA CYS A 18 -34.44 0.00 -11.72
C CYS A 18 -33.46 -0.80 -10.88
N PRO A 19 -32.67 -1.75 -11.43
CA PRO A 19 -31.60 -2.36 -10.66
C PRO A 19 -30.54 -1.29 -10.42
N CYS A 20 -30.48 -0.75 -9.21
CA CYS A 20 -29.36 0.04 -8.74
C CYS A 20 -28.14 -0.89 -8.71
N TYR A 21 -27.39 -0.94 -9.81
CA TYR A 21 -26.05 -1.52 -9.79
C TYR A 21 -25.22 -0.65 -8.85
N ALA A 22 -25.08 -1.10 -7.60
CA ALA A 22 -24.02 -0.62 -6.74
C ALA A 22 -22.72 -0.99 -7.46
N GLN A 23 -22.12 -0.02 -8.14
CA GLN A 23 -20.72 -0.10 -8.56
C GLN A 23 -19.95 -0.17 -7.24
N GLY A 24 -19.66 -1.39 -6.80
CA GLY A 24 -18.65 -1.60 -5.78
C GLY A 24 -17.37 -0.97 -6.32
N SER A 25 -16.92 0.10 -5.72
CA SER A 25 -15.56 0.59 -5.93
C SER A 25 -14.66 -0.54 -5.45
N GLU A 26 -14.21 -1.39 -6.39
CA GLU A 26 -13.13 -2.32 -6.10
C GLU A 26 -11.95 -1.47 -5.67
N SER A 27 -11.65 -1.54 -4.38
CA SER A 27 -10.39 -1.00 -3.87
C SER A 27 -9.26 -1.60 -4.71
N PRO A 28 -8.29 -0.81 -5.15
CA PRO A 28 -7.18 -1.34 -5.92
C PRO A 28 -6.58 -2.53 -5.17
N PRO A 29 -6.16 -3.57 -5.89
CA PRO A 29 -5.61 -4.76 -5.25
C PRO A 29 -4.46 -4.33 -4.33
N GLY A 30 -4.49 -4.79 -3.08
CA GLY A 30 -3.42 -4.58 -2.12
C GLY A 30 -2.11 -5.20 -2.61
N VAL A 31 -1.08 -5.06 -1.82
CA VAL A 31 0.24 -5.64 -2.12
C VAL A 31 0.12 -7.15 -2.31
N SER A 32 0.65 -7.68 -3.41
CA SER A 32 0.60 -9.12 -3.69
C SER A 32 1.57 -9.90 -2.80
N GLN A 33 1.33 -11.21 -2.62
CA GLN A 33 2.25 -12.05 -1.83
C GLN A 33 3.65 -12.13 -2.46
N ASP A 34 3.75 -12.07 -3.79
CA ASP A 34 5.03 -12.10 -4.48
C ASP A 34 5.78 -10.77 -4.30
N ASP A 35 5.07 -9.64 -4.30
CA ASP A 35 5.64 -8.35 -3.91
C ASP A 35 6.15 -8.38 -2.47
N LEU A 36 5.34 -8.91 -1.53
CA LEU A 36 5.75 -9.00 -0.12
C LEU A 36 7.02 -9.84 0.08
N ARG A 37 7.13 -10.98 -0.63
CA ARG A 37 8.34 -11.81 -0.60
C ARG A 37 9.55 -11.08 -1.21
N ALA A 38 9.35 -10.35 -2.31
CA ALA A 38 10.40 -9.57 -2.94
C ALA A 38 10.84 -8.39 -2.06
N ILE A 39 9.88 -7.70 -1.41
CA ILE A 39 10.14 -6.65 -0.41
C ILE A 39 10.94 -7.21 0.77
N ALA A 40 10.51 -8.34 1.33
CA ALA A 40 11.20 -8.98 2.45
C ALA A 40 12.67 -9.31 2.13
N ARG A 41 12.94 -9.79 0.91
CA ARG A 41 14.31 -10.05 0.44
C ARG A 41 15.10 -8.74 0.23
N SER A 42 14.46 -7.72 -0.34
CA SER A 42 15.10 -6.42 -0.60
C SER A 42 15.51 -5.70 0.69
N LEU A 43 14.72 -5.84 1.74
CA LEU A 43 15.04 -5.32 3.06
C LEU A 43 16.34 -5.92 3.63
N GLY A 44 16.69 -7.15 3.27
CA GLY A 44 17.95 -7.77 3.68
C GLY A 44 19.22 -7.07 3.19
N PHE A 45 19.10 -6.16 2.22
CA PHE A 45 20.21 -5.36 1.68
C PHE A 45 20.30 -3.96 2.30
N LEU A 46 19.42 -3.63 3.24
CA LEU A 46 19.40 -2.34 3.94
C LEU A 46 20.26 -2.46 5.21
N ASP A 47 21.33 -1.66 5.28
CA ASP A 47 22.33 -1.74 6.36
C ASP A 47 21.79 -1.28 7.71
N SER A 48 20.75 -0.43 7.73
CA SER A 48 20.19 0.15 8.96
C SER A 48 19.20 -0.77 9.70
N LEU A 49 18.82 -1.92 9.10
CA LEU A 49 17.87 -2.82 9.75
C LEU A 49 18.50 -3.62 10.89
N PRO A 50 17.71 -3.98 11.92
CA PRO A 50 18.13 -4.91 12.94
C PRO A 50 18.57 -6.24 12.33
N ARG A 51 19.71 -6.75 12.77
CA ARG A 51 20.23 -8.05 12.34
C ARG A 51 19.68 -9.21 13.18
N GLU A 52 19.11 -8.90 14.32
CA GLU A 52 18.51 -9.83 15.26
C GLU A 52 17.18 -9.29 15.78
N GLY A 53 16.29 -10.18 16.20
CA GLY A 53 15.00 -9.82 16.79
C GLY A 53 13.91 -9.57 15.75
N ALA A 54 13.25 -8.43 15.81
CA ALA A 54 12.11 -8.11 14.95
C ALA A 54 12.33 -6.81 14.19
N ILE A 55 11.96 -6.81 12.92
CA ILE A 55 11.87 -5.63 12.06
C ILE A 55 10.45 -5.07 12.18
N VAL A 56 10.32 -3.84 12.63
CA VAL A 56 9.03 -3.19 12.85
C VAL A 56 8.61 -2.43 11.59
N ILE A 57 7.49 -2.84 10.98
CA ILE A 57 6.99 -2.25 9.73
C ILE A 57 5.65 -1.57 9.96
N GLY A 58 5.56 -0.29 9.58
CA GLY A 58 4.29 0.41 9.46
C GLY A 58 3.68 0.22 8.07
N VAL A 59 2.53 -0.46 7.97
CA VAL A 59 1.77 -0.55 6.72
C VAL A 59 0.88 0.67 6.61
N VAL A 60 1.28 1.63 5.78
CA VAL A 60 0.66 2.95 5.68
C VAL A 60 -0.47 2.92 4.67
N TYR A 61 -1.63 3.41 5.06
CA TYR A 61 -2.82 3.38 4.23
C TYR A 61 -3.58 4.72 4.19
N ALA A 62 -4.28 4.94 3.07
CA ALA A 62 -5.24 6.02 2.90
C ALA A 62 -6.59 5.69 3.54
N PRO A 63 -7.42 6.69 3.89
CA PRO A 63 -8.78 6.44 4.37
C PRO A 63 -9.56 5.51 3.42
N GLY A 64 -10.15 4.45 3.96
CA GLY A 64 -10.87 3.41 3.21
C GLY A 64 -10.07 2.14 2.92
N ASP A 65 -8.73 2.17 3.03
CA ASP A 65 -7.86 1.02 2.74
C ASP A 65 -7.43 0.23 4.00
N GLU A 66 -8.04 0.47 5.15
CA GLU A 66 -7.66 -0.14 6.44
C GLU A 66 -7.70 -1.69 6.40
N ALA A 67 -8.71 -2.25 5.74
CA ALA A 67 -8.85 -3.70 5.64
C ALA A 67 -7.70 -4.32 4.83
N ASN A 68 -7.29 -3.67 3.73
CA ASN A 68 -6.15 -4.09 2.92
C ASN A 68 -4.85 -3.98 3.72
N ALA A 69 -4.61 -2.86 4.38
CA ALA A 69 -3.42 -2.65 5.20
C ALA A 69 -3.31 -3.65 6.35
N SER A 70 -4.43 -3.99 6.99
CA SER A 70 -4.46 -4.99 8.06
C SER A 70 -4.15 -6.39 7.52
N ARG A 71 -4.67 -6.74 6.34
CA ARG A 71 -4.34 -8.00 5.66
C ARG A 71 -2.85 -8.05 5.30
N THR A 72 -2.31 -7.02 4.66
CA THR A 72 -0.89 -6.90 4.31
C THR A 72 0.00 -7.02 5.54
N ALA A 73 -0.35 -6.39 6.65
CA ALA A 73 0.38 -6.51 7.91
C ALA A 73 0.39 -7.95 8.45
N ASN A 74 -0.76 -8.65 8.40
CA ASN A 74 -0.86 -10.04 8.81
C ASN A 74 -0.02 -10.97 7.91
N GLU A 75 -0.06 -10.75 6.61
CA GLU A 75 0.74 -11.52 5.64
C GLU A 75 2.25 -11.30 5.86
N LEU A 76 2.70 -10.06 6.10
CA LEU A 76 4.09 -9.78 6.47
C LEU A 76 4.49 -10.48 7.77
N ASN A 77 3.63 -10.47 8.80
CA ASN A 77 3.91 -11.14 10.07
C ASN A 77 4.04 -12.65 9.94
N ALA A 78 3.50 -13.25 8.87
CA ALA A 78 3.62 -14.66 8.55
C ALA A 78 4.88 -15.00 7.74
N LEU A 79 5.61 -14.00 7.24
CA LEU A 79 6.85 -14.20 6.49
C LEU A 79 8.07 -14.19 7.42
N ASP A 80 9.08 -14.96 7.05
CA ASP A 80 10.40 -14.84 7.65
C ASP A 80 11.11 -13.58 7.14
N GLY A 81 11.67 -12.83 8.04
CA GLY A 81 12.52 -11.69 7.72
C GLY A 81 13.93 -12.10 7.29
N PRO A 82 14.74 -11.15 6.79
CA PRO A 82 16.14 -11.42 6.46
C PRO A 82 16.93 -11.84 7.70
N ASN A 83 17.96 -12.67 7.52
CA ASN A 83 18.85 -13.14 8.58
C ASN A 83 18.14 -13.81 9.77
N SER A 84 17.04 -14.53 9.53
CA SER A 84 16.20 -15.17 10.56
C SER A 84 15.54 -14.19 11.54
N THR A 85 15.39 -12.93 11.16
CA THR A 85 14.55 -11.97 11.87
C THR A 85 13.07 -12.27 11.63
N ARG A 86 12.20 -11.60 12.37
CA ARG A 86 10.75 -11.67 12.18
C ARG A 86 10.20 -10.28 11.89
N PHE A 87 9.13 -10.21 11.13
CA PHE A 87 8.42 -8.96 10.97
C PHE A 87 7.43 -8.74 12.12
N LYS A 88 7.31 -7.48 12.54
CA LYS A 88 6.24 -6.94 13.37
C LYS A 88 5.58 -5.82 12.61
N ALA A 89 4.69 -6.20 11.71
CA ALA A 89 3.94 -5.27 10.88
C ALA A 89 2.62 -4.90 11.54
N ARG A 90 2.22 -3.64 11.39
CA ARG A 90 0.90 -3.13 11.78
C ARG A 90 0.43 -2.04 10.84
N SER A 91 -0.88 -1.94 10.66
CA SER A 91 -1.50 -0.89 9.86
C SER A 91 -1.42 0.48 10.56
N VAL A 92 -1.15 1.52 9.78
CA VAL A 92 -1.01 2.91 10.27
C VAL A 92 -1.68 3.85 9.28
N PRO A 93 -2.72 4.60 9.66
CA PRO A 93 -3.30 5.60 8.77
C PRO A 93 -2.27 6.70 8.47
N VAL A 94 -2.20 7.16 7.22
CA VAL A 94 -1.24 8.19 6.80
C VAL A 94 -1.33 9.46 7.67
N GLY A 95 -2.53 9.84 8.09
CA GLY A 95 -2.75 11.00 8.97
C GLY A 95 -2.13 10.87 10.37
N ALA A 96 -1.88 9.65 10.84
CA ALA A 96 -1.25 9.41 12.13
C ALA A 96 0.28 9.43 12.10
N LEU A 97 0.91 9.42 10.90
CA LEU A 97 2.37 9.36 10.78
C LEU A 97 3.10 10.51 11.46
N SER A 98 2.51 11.69 11.48
CA SER A 98 3.11 12.87 12.13
C SER A 98 2.97 12.86 13.65
N GLN A 99 2.00 12.13 14.19
CA GLN A 99 1.64 12.15 15.61
C GLN A 99 2.12 10.89 16.36
N THR A 100 2.31 9.78 15.66
CA THR A 100 2.75 8.56 16.31
C THR A 100 4.19 8.69 16.83
N GLN A 101 4.40 8.27 18.07
CA GLN A 101 5.73 8.14 18.67
C GLN A 101 6.32 6.74 18.45
N ASP A 102 5.60 5.90 17.75
CA ASP A 102 6.02 4.53 17.49
C ASP A 102 7.28 4.49 16.64
N HIS A 103 8.19 3.59 17.01
CA HIS A 103 9.36 3.29 16.20
C HIS A 103 8.96 2.36 15.05
N PHE A 104 9.41 2.70 13.84
CA PHE A 104 9.35 1.86 12.65
C PHE A 104 10.73 1.80 12.02
N ASP A 105 11.13 0.61 11.58
CA ASP A 105 12.35 0.41 10.81
C ASP A 105 12.12 0.66 9.32
N ALA A 106 10.88 0.41 8.85
CA ALA A 106 10.45 0.70 7.49
C ALA A 106 8.94 1.01 7.43
N LEU A 107 8.52 1.70 6.37
CA LEU A 107 7.12 1.90 6.01
C LEU A 107 6.82 1.14 4.71
N LEU A 108 5.77 0.34 4.69
CA LEU A 108 5.19 -0.23 3.48
C LEU A 108 3.94 0.58 3.12
N LEU A 109 3.88 1.08 1.90
CA LEU A 109 2.82 1.97 1.44
C LEU A 109 1.80 1.18 0.64
N GLU A 110 0.55 1.19 1.08
CA GLU A 110 -0.58 0.69 0.29
C GLU A 110 -0.83 1.57 -0.94
N SER A 111 -1.44 1.01 -1.96
CA SER A 111 -1.60 1.64 -3.28
C SER A 111 -2.24 3.03 -3.23
N GLY A 112 -3.20 3.25 -2.32
CA GLY A 112 -3.87 4.53 -2.14
C GLY A 112 -3.05 5.60 -1.42
N ALA A 113 -2.02 5.21 -0.66
CA ALA A 113 -1.30 6.12 0.23
C ALA A 113 -0.51 7.23 -0.50
N CYS A 114 -0.10 6.99 -1.75
CA CYS A 114 0.69 7.94 -2.55
C CYS A 114 -0.10 8.67 -3.64
N THR A 115 -1.40 8.44 -3.76
CA THR A 115 -2.21 9.03 -4.85
C THR A 115 -2.59 10.49 -4.58
N ASP A 116 -2.73 10.87 -3.32
CA ASP A 116 -3.03 12.25 -2.92
C ASP A 116 -1.73 12.99 -2.59
N PRO A 117 -1.50 14.19 -3.16
CA PRO A 117 -0.27 14.97 -2.91
C PRO A 117 -0.05 15.35 -1.44
N VAL A 118 -1.12 15.55 -0.68
CA VAL A 118 -1.03 15.89 0.75
C VAL A 118 -0.56 14.67 1.55
N MET A 119 -1.10 13.49 1.23
CA MET A 119 -0.67 12.23 1.84
C MET A 119 0.77 11.88 1.46
N ALA A 120 1.13 12.01 0.18
CA ALA A 120 2.50 11.80 -0.28
C ALA A 120 3.49 12.71 0.46
N ARG A 121 3.13 13.98 0.66
CA ARG A 121 3.95 14.94 1.43
C ARG A 121 4.13 14.50 2.88
N ALA A 122 3.06 14.05 3.54
CA ALA A 122 3.14 13.55 4.92
C ALA A 122 4.07 12.34 5.06
N ILE A 123 4.06 11.43 4.06
CA ILE A 123 4.97 10.28 4.00
C ILE A 123 6.41 10.75 3.83
N ILE A 124 6.69 11.62 2.86
CA ILE A 124 8.05 12.16 2.59
C ILE A 124 8.59 12.85 3.87
N ASP A 125 7.78 13.65 4.52
CA ASP A 125 8.16 14.33 5.76
C ASP A 125 8.43 13.35 6.90
N ALA A 126 7.70 12.24 7.00
CA ALA A 126 7.97 11.18 7.97
C ALA A 126 9.27 10.44 7.66
N VAL A 127 9.50 10.08 6.40
CA VAL A 127 10.72 9.42 5.90
C VAL A 127 11.95 10.26 6.25
N ARG A 128 11.94 11.55 5.93
CA ARG A 128 13.06 12.47 6.18
C ARG A 128 13.32 12.71 7.67
N ARG A 129 12.26 13.00 8.44
CA ARG A 129 12.43 13.32 9.86
C ARG A 129 12.84 12.15 10.72
N ARG A 130 12.43 10.94 10.35
CA ARG A 130 12.64 9.74 11.17
C ARG A 130 13.75 8.84 10.65
N HIS A 131 14.31 9.17 9.49
CA HIS A 131 15.34 8.37 8.82
C HIS A 131 14.88 6.91 8.62
N ILE A 132 13.65 6.74 8.09
CA ILE A 132 13.05 5.42 7.81
C ILE A 132 12.84 5.25 6.31
N VAL A 133 12.95 4.00 5.85
CA VAL A 133 12.74 3.66 4.43
C VAL A 133 11.25 3.48 4.15
N SER A 134 10.76 4.11 3.09
CA SER A 134 9.43 3.85 2.54
C SER A 134 9.52 2.92 1.33
N ILE A 135 8.65 1.93 1.29
CA ILE A 135 8.59 0.90 0.26
C ILE A 135 7.18 0.84 -0.31
N ALA A 136 7.07 0.66 -1.62
CA ALA A 136 5.77 0.49 -2.29
C ALA A 136 5.84 -0.62 -3.33
N SER A 137 4.70 -1.21 -3.66
CA SER A 137 4.56 -2.12 -4.82
C SER A 137 3.92 -1.43 -6.03
N ASN A 138 3.31 -0.27 -5.82
CA ASN A 138 2.67 0.48 -6.89
C ASN A 138 3.66 1.46 -7.55
N PRO A 139 3.91 1.36 -8.88
CA PRO A 139 4.81 2.27 -9.60
C PRO A 139 4.42 3.75 -9.50
N ALA A 140 3.15 4.08 -9.31
CA ALA A 140 2.69 5.46 -9.13
C ALA A 140 3.36 6.17 -7.93
N CYS A 141 3.82 5.43 -6.93
CA CYS A 141 4.57 5.98 -5.80
C CYS A 141 5.92 6.58 -6.19
N LEU A 142 6.50 6.16 -7.32
CA LEU A 142 7.72 6.77 -7.87
C LEU A 142 7.44 8.15 -8.48
N GLU A 143 6.27 8.35 -9.10
CA GLU A 143 5.91 9.63 -9.72
C GLU A 143 5.80 10.74 -8.67
N THR A 144 5.25 10.40 -7.50
CA THR A 144 5.12 11.31 -6.37
C THR A 144 6.38 11.39 -5.51
N SER A 145 7.41 10.57 -5.79
CA SER A 145 8.64 10.43 -4.99
C SER A 145 8.36 10.16 -3.49
N CYS A 146 7.31 9.41 -3.19
CA CYS A 146 6.94 9.08 -1.81
C CYS A 146 7.54 7.75 -1.32
N CYS A 147 8.13 6.95 -2.20
CA CYS A 147 8.81 5.71 -1.81
C CYS A 147 10.30 5.75 -2.16
N VAL A 148 11.12 5.31 -1.22
CA VAL A 148 12.56 5.07 -1.39
C VAL A 148 12.80 3.88 -2.31
N LEU A 149 12.00 2.82 -2.12
CA LEU A 149 12.12 1.58 -2.86
C LEU A 149 10.76 1.17 -3.43
N MET A 150 10.67 1.02 -4.74
CA MET A 150 9.54 0.38 -5.40
C MET A 150 9.91 -1.05 -5.75
N VAL A 151 9.07 -2.01 -5.37
CA VAL A 151 9.25 -3.45 -5.66
C VAL A 151 7.94 -3.97 -6.24
N HIS A 152 7.96 -4.33 -7.49
CA HIS A 152 6.79 -4.86 -8.18
C HIS A 152 7.11 -6.20 -8.83
N SER A 153 6.23 -7.18 -8.62
CA SER A 153 6.35 -8.55 -9.12
C SER A 153 5.14 -8.87 -9.99
N ASP A 154 5.37 -8.93 -11.29
CA ASP A 154 4.40 -9.43 -12.26
C ASP A 154 5.04 -10.63 -12.98
N SER A 155 5.41 -10.51 -14.23
CA SER A 155 6.16 -11.53 -14.98
C SER A 155 7.64 -11.65 -14.53
N LYS A 156 8.15 -10.60 -13.95
CA LYS A 156 9.49 -10.50 -13.33
C LYS A 156 9.46 -9.52 -12.16
N VAL A 157 10.40 -9.69 -11.24
CA VAL A 157 10.60 -8.73 -10.15
C VAL A 157 11.28 -7.48 -10.71
N GLU A 158 10.64 -6.34 -10.57
CA GLU A 158 11.21 -5.04 -10.87
C GLU A 158 11.45 -4.28 -9.56
N ILE A 159 12.67 -3.77 -9.40
CA ILE A 159 13.05 -2.98 -8.24
C ILE A 159 13.63 -1.65 -8.72
N VAL A 160 13.08 -0.56 -8.20
CA VAL A 160 13.55 0.80 -8.49
C VAL A 160 13.86 1.52 -7.19
N LEU A 161 15.07 2.06 -7.10
CA LEU A 161 15.57 2.83 -5.96
C LEU A 161 15.56 4.32 -6.31
N ASP A 162 14.78 5.12 -5.57
CA ASP A 162 14.88 6.57 -5.58
C ASP A 162 16.10 7.00 -4.75
N THR A 163 17.21 7.28 -5.44
CA THR A 163 18.49 7.58 -4.80
C THR A 163 18.47 8.91 -4.06
N ALA A 164 17.70 9.89 -4.51
CA ALA A 164 17.58 11.18 -3.85
C ALA A 164 16.84 11.03 -2.51
N LEU A 165 15.69 10.36 -2.52
CA LEU A 165 14.92 10.12 -1.30
C LEU A 165 15.65 9.16 -0.35
N ALA A 166 16.40 8.17 -0.87
CA ALA A 166 17.23 7.28 -0.06
C ALA A 166 18.28 8.07 0.72
N ASN A 167 18.97 9.00 0.06
CA ASN A 167 19.95 9.87 0.72
C ASN A 167 19.29 10.76 1.79
N ASP A 168 18.13 11.35 1.48
CA ASP A 168 17.37 12.17 2.43
C ASP A 168 16.91 11.37 3.65
N ALA A 169 16.56 10.10 3.45
CA ALA A 169 16.18 9.17 4.51
C ALA A 169 17.38 8.61 5.29
N GLY A 170 18.61 8.86 4.84
CA GLY A 170 19.82 8.21 5.39
C GLY A 170 19.82 6.68 5.17
N ALA A 171 19.13 6.21 4.13
CA ALA A 171 19.03 4.79 3.81
C ALA A 171 20.26 4.33 3.02
N HIS A 172 21.01 3.40 3.58
CA HIS A 172 22.18 2.82 2.95
C HIS A 172 21.91 1.37 2.56
N PHE A 173 21.91 1.13 1.25
CA PHE A 173 21.81 -0.21 0.68
C PHE A 173 23.20 -0.73 0.32
N SER A 174 23.37 -2.05 0.41
CA SER A 174 24.63 -2.67 0.02
C SER A 174 25.01 -2.29 -1.42
N PRO A 175 26.32 -2.11 -1.74
CA PRO A 175 26.76 -1.76 -3.09
C PRO A 175 26.30 -2.77 -4.15
N VAL A 176 26.27 -4.05 -3.80
CA VAL A 176 25.81 -5.14 -4.69
C VAL A 176 24.35 -4.93 -5.08
N PHE A 177 23.48 -4.64 -4.10
CA PHE A 177 22.08 -4.36 -4.37
C PHE A 177 21.90 -3.13 -5.24
N ALA A 178 22.61 -2.05 -4.93
CA ALA A 178 22.55 -0.80 -5.69
C ALA A 178 23.01 -0.95 -7.17
N MET A 179 23.81 -1.96 -7.49
CA MET A 179 24.18 -2.31 -8.87
C MET A 179 23.13 -3.15 -9.60
N MET A 180 22.31 -3.91 -8.88
CA MET A 180 21.32 -4.83 -9.47
C MET A 180 19.98 -4.16 -9.74
N VAL A 181 19.67 -3.03 -9.12
CA VAL A 181 18.37 -2.38 -9.21
C VAL A 181 18.41 -1.18 -10.17
N LYS A 182 17.24 -0.81 -10.70
CA LYS A 182 17.10 0.43 -11.44
C LYS A 182 17.21 1.61 -10.48
N ARG A 183 17.73 2.72 -10.94
CA ARG A 183 17.83 3.97 -10.17
C ARG A 183 16.97 5.04 -10.82
N LYS A 184 16.32 5.81 -9.97
CA LYS A 184 15.64 7.05 -10.32
C LYS A 184 16.44 8.23 -9.78
#